data_6d44a0cbf23898ef0e9f9edc7bdbb681
#
_entry.id   6d44a0cbf23898ef0e9f9edc7bdbb681
#
_cell.length_a   1.000
_cell.length_b   1.000
_cell.length_c   1.000
_cell.angle_alpha   90.00
_cell.angle_beta   90.00
_cell.angle_gamma   90.00
#
_symmetry.space_group_name_H-M   'P 1'
#
loop_
_entity.id
_entity.type
_entity.pdbx_description
1 polymer ?
#
loop_
_entity_poly.entity_id
_entity_poly.type
_entity_poly.pdbx_seq_one_letter_code
_entity_poly.pdbx_strand_id
1 'polypeptide(L)'
;FALNIVVIYHGIKKGIERFCNIAMPLLFFCSLILFIRVLTLGAPDPSRPDWNISNGLGFVWNPDFSALLSAKVWLEAAGQIFFTLSVGIGVILTYASYLKKADDVVLSGVTAVSTNEFAEVILGGTIVLPAAFVFFGPANTKAVADSGIFNLGFVTMPLIVNQMPLSQIMGFIWFALLFLAGITSSVSLAQPAIAFL
;
A
#
# COMPACT_ATOMS: atom_id res chain seq x y z
N PHE A 1 -14.76 -13.59 -1.66
CA PHE A 1 -15.50 -14.24 -0.56
C PHE A 1 -15.14 -15.72 -0.42
N ALA A 2 -15.32 -16.54 -1.46
CA ALA A 2 -15.02 -17.98 -1.42
C ALA A 2 -13.57 -18.28 -0.98
N LEU A 3 -12.59 -17.55 -1.51
CA LEU A 3 -11.18 -17.72 -1.13
C LEU A 3 -10.93 -17.40 0.34
N ASN A 4 -11.57 -16.36 0.87
CA ASN A 4 -11.49 -16.04 2.30
C ASN A 4 -12.00 -17.19 3.17
N ILE A 5 -13.17 -17.77 2.81
CA ILE A 5 -13.73 -18.92 3.54
C ILE A 5 -12.75 -20.10 3.49
N VAL A 6 -12.19 -20.41 2.33
CA VAL A 6 -11.23 -21.52 2.18
C VAL A 6 -9.99 -21.30 3.03
N VAL A 7 -9.40 -20.09 2.99
CA VAL A 7 -8.20 -19.77 3.77
C VAL A 7 -8.49 -19.87 5.26
N ILE A 8 -9.59 -19.29 5.72
CA ILE A 8 -9.98 -19.28 7.13
C ILE A 8 -10.33 -20.69 7.63
N TYR A 9 -11.05 -21.48 6.82
CA TYR A 9 -11.42 -22.85 7.17
C TYR A 9 -10.22 -23.75 7.48
N HIS A 10 -9.08 -23.53 6.82
CA HIS A 10 -7.84 -24.27 7.09
C HIS A 10 -7.10 -23.79 8.35
N GLY A 11 -7.63 -22.77 9.04
CA GLY A 11 -7.06 -22.21 10.27
C GLY A 11 -5.79 -21.40 10.04
N ILE A 12 -5.11 -21.04 11.14
CA ILE A 12 -4.00 -20.08 11.12
C ILE A 12 -2.80 -20.64 10.36
N LYS A 13 -2.25 -21.77 10.80
CA LYS A 13 -0.99 -22.30 10.23
C LYS A 13 -1.10 -22.81 8.81
N LYS A 14 -2.15 -23.60 8.51
CA LYS A 14 -2.32 -24.23 7.20
C LYS A 14 -3.07 -23.35 6.20
N GLY A 15 -3.83 -22.39 6.68
CA GLY A 15 -4.61 -21.46 5.89
C GLY A 15 -3.90 -20.10 5.78
N ILE A 16 -4.03 -19.28 6.80
CA ILE A 16 -3.62 -17.87 6.77
C ILE A 16 -2.11 -17.72 6.57
N GLU A 17 -1.31 -18.38 7.41
CA GLU A 17 0.15 -18.30 7.35
C GLU A 17 0.69 -18.81 6.00
N ARG A 18 0.21 -19.97 5.55
CA ARG A 18 0.65 -20.54 4.25
C ARG A 18 0.24 -19.65 3.08
N PHE A 19 -0.96 -19.08 3.12
CA PHE A 19 -1.43 -18.14 2.10
C PHE A 19 -0.59 -16.88 2.08
N CYS A 20 -0.35 -16.25 3.25
CA CYS A 20 0.44 -15.04 3.35
C CYS A 20 1.90 -15.26 2.95
N ASN A 21 2.50 -16.42 3.24
CA ASN A 21 3.86 -16.76 2.82
C ASN A 21 4.06 -16.76 1.29
N ILE A 22 2.99 -16.91 0.53
CA ILE A 22 3.01 -16.82 -0.93
C ILE A 22 2.54 -15.44 -1.39
N ALA A 23 1.43 -14.95 -0.81
CA ALA A 23 0.81 -13.71 -1.24
C ALA A 23 1.68 -12.48 -0.98
N MET A 24 2.38 -12.41 0.17
CA MET A 24 3.21 -11.26 0.51
C MET A 24 4.43 -11.09 -0.40
N PRO A 25 5.27 -12.12 -0.65
CA PRO A 25 6.35 -11.99 -1.63
C PRO A 25 5.85 -11.63 -3.04
N LEU A 26 4.71 -12.19 -3.46
CA LEU A 26 4.12 -11.88 -4.76
C LEU A 26 3.66 -10.42 -4.83
N LEU A 27 3.04 -9.91 -3.74
CA LEU A 27 2.65 -8.51 -3.62
C LEU A 27 3.88 -7.58 -3.73
N PHE A 28 4.96 -7.88 -2.99
CA PHE A 28 6.21 -7.13 -3.10
C PHE A 28 6.83 -7.19 -4.49
N PHE A 29 6.77 -8.33 -5.15
CA PHE A 29 7.26 -8.49 -6.53
C PHE A 29 6.44 -7.64 -7.52
N CYS A 30 5.11 -7.65 -7.42
CA CYS A 30 4.25 -6.79 -8.22
C CYS A 30 4.53 -5.30 -7.98
N SER A 31 4.68 -4.90 -6.71
CA SER A 31 4.99 -3.51 -6.36
C SER A 31 6.36 -3.08 -6.88
N LEU A 32 7.36 -3.97 -6.83
CA LEU A 32 8.70 -3.70 -7.35
C LEU A 32 8.70 -3.49 -8.87
N ILE A 33 7.93 -4.28 -9.62
CA ILE A 33 7.78 -4.08 -11.07
C ILE A 33 7.19 -2.71 -11.36
N LEU A 34 6.10 -2.34 -10.67
CA LEU A 34 5.46 -1.02 -10.83
C LEU A 34 6.39 0.12 -10.41
N PHE A 35 7.12 -0.04 -9.32
CA PHE A 35 8.12 0.91 -8.83
C PHE A 35 9.20 1.18 -9.90
N ILE A 36 9.83 0.13 -10.42
CA ILE A 36 10.84 0.25 -11.48
C ILE A 36 10.22 0.89 -12.72
N ARG A 37 8.99 0.50 -13.08
CA ARG A 37 8.30 1.08 -14.24
C ARG A 37 8.03 2.57 -14.07
N VAL A 38 7.60 3.01 -12.91
CA VAL A 38 7.38 4.44 -12.60
C VAL A 38 8.68 5.22 -12.64
N LEU A 39 9.76 4.69 -12.03
CA LEU A 39 11.07 5.35 -12.07
C LEU A 39 11.64 5.50 -13.49
N THR A 40 11.23 4.64 -14.42
CA THR A 40 11.67 4.68 -15.82
C THR A 40 10.75 5.47 -16.75
N LEU A 41 9.72 6.16 -16.23
CA LEU A 41 8.78 6.92 -17.06
C LEU A 41 9.42 8.12 -17.79
N GLY A 42 10.42 8.75 -17.17
CA GLY A 42 11.04 9.97 -17.72
C GLY A 42 10.07 11.14 -17.79
N ALA A 43 9.99 11.79 -18.96
CA ALA A 43 9.03 12.83 -19.33
C ALA A 43 8.26 12.37 -20.57
N PRO A 44 7.10 11.74 -20.42
CA PRO A 44 6.36 11.16 -21.56
C PRO A 44 5.80 12.20 -22.54
N ASP A 45 5.51 13.40 -22.06
CA ASP A 45 5.00 14.49 -22.88
C ASP A 45 6.11 15.51 -23.19
N PRO A 46 6.61 15.57 -24.43
CA PRO A 46 7.66 16.53 -24.81
C PRO A 46 7.21 18.00 -24.72
N SER A 47 5.91 18.28 -24.75
CA SER A 47 5.38 19.63 -24.60
C SER A 47 5.42 20.14 -23.16
N ARG A 48 5.62 19.25 -22.21
CA ARG A 48 5.65 19.52 -20.76
C ARG A 48 6.86 18.86 -20.10
N PRO A 49 8.08 19.29 -20.41
CA PRO A 49 9.31 18.65 -19.94
C PRO A 49 9.44 18.66 -18.40
N ASP A 50 8.76 19.60 -17.74
CA ASP A 50 8.73 19.68 -16.26
C ASP A 50 7.85 18.60 -15.61
N TRP A 51 6.97 17.95 -16.37
CA TRP A 51 6.16 16.83 -15.89
C TRP A 51 6.94 15.53 -16.04
N ASN A 52 7.98 15.41 -15.26
CA ASN A 52 8.90 14.27 -15.28
C ASN A 52 8.98 13.58 -13.92
N ILE A 53 9.54 12.39 -13.91
CA ILE A 53 9.63 11.58 -12.71
C ILE A 53 10.49 12.21 -11.62
N SER A 54 11.54 12.95 -11.98
CA SER A 54 12.41 13.63 -10.99
C SER A 54 11.65 14.70 -10.21
N ASN A 55 10.86 15.52 -10.92
CA ASN A 55 10.01 16.52 -10.28
C ASN A 55 8.85 15.89 -9.50
N GLY A 56 8.31 14.76 -9.99
CA GLY A 56 7.31 13.98 -9.28
C GLY A 56 7.84 13.37 -7.97
N LEU A 57 9.06 12.89 -7.96
CA LEU A 57 9.74 12.45 -6.74
C LEU A 57 9.99 13.64 -5.79
N GLY A 58 10.43 14.78 -6.32
CA GLY A 58 10.58 16.01 -5.54
C GLY A 58 9.28 16.47 -4.91
N PHE A 59 8.14 16.34 -5.62
CA PHE A 59 6.83 16.66 -5.07
C PHE A 59 6.48 15.85 -3.82
N VAL A 60 6.88 14.59 -3.78
CA VAL A 60 6.59 13.68 -2.65
C VAL A 60 7.64 13.79 -1.54
N TRP A 61 8.93 13.87 -1.91
CA TRP A 61 10.03 13.69 -0.97
C TRP A 61 10.72 14.98 -0.54
N ASN A 62 10.40 16.15 -1.13
CA ASN A 62 10.89 17.42 -0.63
C ASN A 62 10.12 17.83 0.62
N PRO A 63 10.76 17.88 1.80
CA PRO A 63 10.05 18.12 3.05
C PRO A 63 9.62 19.59 3.16
N ASP A 64 8.36 19.80 3.51
CA ASP A 64 7.87 21.09 4.00
C ASP A 64 7.80 21.06 5.53
N PHE A 65 8.86 21.53 6.17
CA PHE A 65 8.93 21.56 7.62
C PHE A 65 7.91 22.52 8.27
N SER A 66 7.36 23.49 7.52
CA SER A 66 6.32 24.38 8.02
C SER A 66 5.02 23.63 8.31
N ALA A 67 4.76 22.55 7.59
CA ALA A 67 3.60 21.68 7.80
C ALA A 67 3.59 21.02 9.20
N LEU A 68 4.74 20.84 9.83
CA LEU A 68 4.84 20.28 11.18
C LEU A 68 4.25 21.19 12.27
N LEU A 69 4.04 22.46 11.98
CA LEU A 69 3.36 23.40 12.88
C LEU A 69 1.83 23.23 12.88
N SER A 70 1.29 22.46 11.94
CA SER A 70 -0.15 22.22 11.82
C SER A 70 -0.57 20.98 12.63
N ALA A 71 -1.44 21.16 13.61
CA ALA A 71 -2.03 20.05 14.38
C ALA A 71 -2.77 19.05 13.46
N LYS A 72 -3.34 19.51 12.35
CA LYS A 72 -4.03 18.67 11.37
C LYS A 72 -3.08 17.61 10.79
N VAL A 73 -1.84 17.99 10.44
CA VAL A 73 -0.84 17.06 9.88
C VAL A 73 -0.53 15.92 10.85
N TRP A 74 -0.36 16.25 12.14
CA TRP A 74 -0.12 15.24 13.17
C TRP A 74 -1.31 14.30 13.39
N LEU A 75 -2.53 14.83 13.36
CA LEU A 75 -3.74 14.03 13.49
C LEU A 75 -3.93 13.09 12.29
N GLU A 76 -3.70 13.57 11.08
CA GLU A 76 -3.79 12.75 9.87
C GLU A 76 -2.71 11.67 9.85
N ALA A 77 -1.47 12.01 10.19
CA ALA A 77 -0.38 11.04 10.27
C ALA A 77 -0.65 9.96 11.34
N ALA A 78 -1.09 10.37 12.53
CA ALA A 78 -1.47 9.43 13.59
C ALA A 78 -2.62 8.52 13.14
N GLY A 79 -3.67 9.10 12.54
CA GLY A 79 -4.80 8.35 12.00
C GLY A 79 -4.38 7.31 10.96
N GLN A 80 -3.47 7.67 10.06
CA GLN A 80 -2.93 6.77 9.06
C GLN A 80 -2.15 5.61 9.69
N ILE A 81 -1.29 5.88 10.68
CA ILE A 81 -0.55 4.84 11.40
C ILE A 81 -1.51 3.87 12.12
N PHE A 82 -2.53 4.39 12.81
CA PHE A 82 -3.54 3.56 13.46
C PHE A 82 -4.28 2.66 12.47
N PHE A 83 -4.64 3.22 11.31
CA PHE A 83 -5.34 2.49 10.26
C PHE A 83 -4.47 1.40 9.64
N THR A 84 -3.26 1.74 9.20
CA THR A 84 -2.38 0.83 8.47
C THR A 84 -1.88 -0.33 9.34
N LEU A 85 -1.64 -0.09 10.62
CA LEU A 85 -1.25 -1.11 11.58
C LEU A 85 -2.46 -1.84 12.20
N SER A 86 -3.68 -1.52 11.77
CA SER A 86 -4.90 -2.15 12.31
C SER A 86 -5.05 -2.03 13.83
N VAL A 87 -4.60 -0.90 14.40
CA VAL A 87 -4.69 -0.62 15.83
C VAL A 87 -6.14 -0.26 16.20
N GLY A 88 -6.64 -0.80 17.30
CA GLY A 88 -7.98 -0.49 17.82
C GLY A 88 -9.12 -1.36 17.29
N ILE A 89 -8.90 -2.20 16.25
CA ILE A 89 -9.91 -3.09 15.66
C ILE A 89 -9.79 -4.57 16.08
N GLY A 90 -8.94 -4.84 17.06
CA GLY A 90 -8.80 -6.18 17.64
C GLY A 90 -7.85 -7.13 16.91
N VAL A 91 -7.41 -6.82 15.69
CA VAL A 91 -6.57 -7.71 14.86
C VAL A 91 -5.24 -7.99 15.55
N ILE A 92 -4.51 -6.96 15.99
CA ILE A 92 -3.22 -7.12 16.65
C ILE A 92 -3.35 -7.93 17.95
N LEU A 93 -4.38 -7.65 18.77
CA LEU A 93 -4.63 -8.38 20.01
C LEU A 93 -4.90 -9.85 19.74
N THR A 94 -5.68 -10.17 18.71
CA THR A 94 -5.97 -11.54 18.31
C THR A 94 -4.71 -12.27 17.87
N TYR A 95 -3.88 -11.67 17.00
CA TYR A 95 -2.64 -12.30 16.57
C TYR A 95 -1.63 -12.42 17.72
N ALA A 96 -1.55 -11.43 18.60
CA ALA A 96 -0.70 -11.49 19.80
C ALA A 96 -1.08 -12.63 20.74
N SER A 97 -2.37 -12.99 20.82
CA SER A 97 -2.83 -14.11 21.64
C SER A 97 -2.33 -15.49 21.18
N TYR A 98 -1.87 -15.60 19.94
CA TYR A 98 -1.31 -16.84 19.38
C TYR A 98 0.20 -17.00 19.60
N LEU A 99 0.87 -15.97 20.10
CA LEU A 99 2.30 -15.99 20.38
C LEU A 99 2.60 -16.92 21.58
N LYS A 100 3.70 -17.62 21.49
CA LYS A 100 4.21 -18.49 22.55
C LYS A 100 5.24 -17.77 23.41
N LYS A 101 5.51 -18.27 24.61
CA LYS A 101 6.52 -17.71 25.52
C LYS A 101 7.94 -17.63 24.94
N ALA A 102 8.25 -18.46 23.92
CA ALA A 102 9.55 -18.49 23.26
C ALA A 102 9.65 -17.55 22.05
N ASP A 103 8.53 -16.94 21.63
CA ASP A 103 8.51 -16.05 20.48
C ASP A 103 9.04 -14.66 20.87
N ASP A 104 9.89 -14.08 20.02
CA ASP A 104 10.40 -12.72 20.21
C ASP A 104 9.34 -11.71 19.72
N VAL A 105 8.58 -11.18 20.69
CA VAL A 105 7.50 -10.23 20.44
C VAL A 105 8.03 -8.89 19.91
N VAL A 106 9.17 -8.44 20.45
CA VAL A 106 9.75 -7.14 20.06
C VAL A 106 10.26 -7.19 18.63
N LEU A 107 11.04 -8.22 18.31
CA LEU A 107 11.56 -8.39 16.95
C LEU A 107 10.42 -8.54 15.93
N SER A 108 9.41 -9.33 16.24
CA SER A 108 8.24 -9.53 15.38
C SER A 108 7.46 -8.23 15.16
N GLY A 109 7.23 -7.46 16.23
CA GLY A 109 6.53 -6.18 16.17
C GLY A 109 7.30 -5.13 15.36
N VAL A 110 8.59 -4.94 15.63
CA VAL A 110 9.44 -3.98 14.90
C VAL A 110 9.55 -4.36 13.42
N THR A 111 9.70 -5.65 13.12
CA THR A 111 9.77 -6.11 11.72
C THR A 111 8.45 -5.85 11.00
N ALA A 112 7.31 -6.14 11.62
CA ALA A 112 6.01 -5.89 11.02
C ALA A 112 5.78 -4.41 10.72
N VAL A 113 6.05 -3.53 11.69
CA VAL A 113 5.90 -2.07 11.52
C VAL A 113 6.86 -1.55 10.44
N SER A 114 8.14 -1.88 10.51
CA SER A 114 9.13 -1.41 9.53
C SER A 114 8.83 -1.87 8.11
N THR A 115 8.38 -3.12 7.95
CA THR A 115 8.00 -3.67 6.64
C THR A 115 6.74 -2.98 6.11
N ASN A 116 5.77 -2.71 6.98
CA ASN A 116 4.56 -1.98 6.62
C ASN A 116 4.88 -0.57 6.14
N GLU A 117 5.65 0.20 6.90
CA GLU A 117 6.08 1.55 6.53
C GLU A 117 6.87 1.57 5.22
N PHE A 118 7.78 0.61 5.04
CA PHE A 118 8.51 0.49 3.78
C PHE A 118 7.57 0.24 2.59
N ALA A 119 6.62 -0.67 2.74
CA ALA A 119 5.67 -0.99 1.66
C ALA A 119 4.73 0.18 1.34
N GLU A 120 4.21 0.85 2.36
CA GLU A 120 3.23 1.91 2.20
C GLU A 120 3.88 3.23 1.78
N VAL A 121 4.84 3.72 2.54
CA VAL A 121 5.44 5.04 2.33
C VAL A 121 6.45 5.00 1.18
N ILE A 122 7.42 4.08 1.23
CA ILE A 122 8.49 4.05 0.23
C ILE A 122 7.97 3.52 -1.11
N LEU A 123 7.39 2.32 -1.15
CA LEU A 123 6.92 1.76 -2.40
C LEU A 123 5.62 2.42 -2.87
N GLY A 124 4.57 2.40 -2.07
CA GLY A 124 3.25 2.92 -2.44
C GLY A 124 3.27 4.41 -2.76
N GLY A 125 3.84 5.22 -1.87
CA GLY A 125 3.98 6.67 -2.06
C GLY A 125 4.81 7.03 -3.30
N THR A 126 5.91 6.31 -3.55
CA THR A 126 6.77 6.55 -4.71
C THR A 126 6.20 6.02 -6.02
N ILE A 127 5.28 5.06 -5.98
CA ILE A 127 4.60 4.56 -7.20
C ILE A 127 3.49 5.51 -7.63
N VAL A 128 2.57 5.84 -6.72
CA VAL A 128 1.29 6.44 -7.08
C VAL A 128 1.42 7.94 -7.38
N LEU A 129 1.99 8.70 -6.45
CA LEU A 129 2.00 10.15 -6.55
C LEU A 129 2.97 10.69 -7.61
N PRO A 130 4.21 10.17 -7.76
CA PRO A 130 5.07 10.57 -8.86
C PRO A 130 4.52 10.20 -10.23
N ALA A 131 3.84 9.05 -10.36
CA ALA A 131 3.17 8.70 -11.60
C ALA A 131 2.01 9.66 -11.90
N ALA A 132 1.20 10.02 -10.90
CA ALA A 132 0.16 11.02 -11.07
C ALA A 132 0.72 12.40 -11.49
N PHE A 133 1.85 12.80 -10.92
CA PHE A 133 2.55 14.03 -11.28
C PHE A 133 2.95 14.07 -12.76
N VAL A 134 3.51 12.98 -13.26
CA VAL A 134 3.99 12.86 -14.64
C VAL A 134 2.84 12.96 -15.64
N PHE A 135 1.69 12.36 -15.35
CA PHE A 135 0.56 12.31 -16.28
C PHE A 135 -0.46 13.44 -16.11
N PHE A 136 -0.66 13.92 -14.90
CA PHE A 136 -1.72 14.91 -14.61
C PHE A 136 -1.17 16.28 -14.19
N GLY A 137 0.13 16.39 -13.90
CA GLY A 137 0.80 17.60 -13.45
C GLY A 137 0.57 17.96 -11.97
N PRO A 138 1.32 18.96 -11.45
CA PRO A 138 1.39 19.24 -10.01
C PRO A 138 0.04 19.62 -9.38
N ALA A 139 -0.75 20.46 -10.06
CA ALA A 139 -2.05 20.93 -9.54
C ALA A 139 -3.06 19.78 -9.37
N ASN A 140 -3.14 18.91 -10.37
CA ASN A 140 -4.06 17.78 -10.33
C ASN A 140 -3.56 16.67 -9.40
N THR A 141 -2.24 16.49 -9.25
CA THR A 141 -1.66 15.52 -8.30
C THR A 141 -2.09 15.81 -6.87
N LYS A 142 -2.12 17.09 -6.47
CA LYS A 142 -2.62 17.47 -5.14
C LYS A 142 -4.10 17.11 -4.98
N ALA A 143 -4.93 17.46 -5.96
CA ALA A 143 -6.36 17.11 -5.93
C ALA A 143 -6.59 15.58 -5.90
N VAL A 144 -5.75 14.82 -6.60
CA VAL A 144 -5.76 13.37 -6.60
C VAL A 144 -5.36 12.82 -5.22
N ALA A 145 -4.33 13.36 -4.58
CA ALA A 145 -3.92 12.97 -3.22
C ALA A 145 -5.04 13.22 -2.21
N ASP A 146 -5.73 14.35 -2.32
CA ASP A 146 -6.84 14.73 -1.44
C ASP A 146 -8.12 13.90 -1.69
N SER A 147 -8.23 13.20 -2.82
CA SER A 147 -9.43 12.45 -3.22
C SER A 147 -9.66 11.13 -2.49
N GLY A 148 -8.66 10.69 -1.72
CA GLY A 148 -8.71 9.47 -0.91
C GLY A 148 -8.28 8.21 -1.64
N ILE A 149 -8.01 7.18 -0.83
CA ILE A 149 -7.34 5.92 -1.24
C ILE A 149 -8.13 5.18 -2.35
N PHE A 150 -9.45 5.13 -2.26
CA PHE A 150 -10.27 4.44 -3.27
C PHE A 150 -10.18 5.10 -4.64
N ASN A 151 -10.20 6.43 -4.69
CA ASN A 151 -10.05 7.14 -5.94
C ASN A 151 -8.64 6.97 -6.52
N LEU A 152 -7.61 7.03 -5.68
CA LEU A 152 -6.23 6.74 -6.07
C LEU A 152 -6.10 5.34 -6.68
N GLY A 153 -6.61 4.32 -5.99
CA GLY A 153 -6.44 2.92 -6.40
C GLY A 153 -7.27 2.50 -7.59
N PHE A 154 -8.54 2.90 -7.65
CA PHE A 154 -9.51 2.37 -8.62
C PHE A 154 -9.88 3.31 -9.77
N VAL A 155 -9.53 4.59 -9.68
CA VAL A 155 -9.77 5.56 -10.76
C VAL A 155 -8.45 6.10 -11.29
N THR A 156 -7.63 6.69 -10.44
CA THR A 156 -6.41 7.40 -10.85
C THR A 156 -5.36 6.46 -11.43
N MET A 157 -4.99 5.41 -10.70
CA MET A 157 -3.96 4.48 -11.17
C MET A 157 -4.34 3.71 -12.43
N PRO A 158 -5.57 3.21 -12.62
CA PRO A 158 -6.00 2.67 -13.92
C PRO A 158 -5.87 3.65 -15.09
N LEU A 159 -6.20 4.93 -14.88
CA LEU A 159 -6.02 5.96 -15.91
C LEU A 159 -4.54 6.19 -16.25
N ILE A 160 -3.67 6.23 -15.25
CA ILE A 160 -2.22 6.35 -15.41
C ILE A 160 -1.67 5.14 -16.17
N VAL A 161 -2.00 3.94 -15.69
CA VAL A 161 -1.53 2.68 -16.28
C VAL A 161 -1.95 2.53 -17.74
N ASN A 162 -3.15 3.00 -18.10
CA ASN A 162 -3.63 2.99 -19.48
C ASN A 162 -2.80 3.85 -20.43
N GLN A 163 -2.09 4.86 -19.89
CA GLN A 163 -1.19 5.72 -20.67
C GLN A 163 0.26 5.20 -20.71
N MET A 164 0.58 4.16 -19.95
CA MET A 164 1.91 3.56 -19.94
C MET A 164 2.10 2.59 -21.11
N PRO A 165 3.33 2.44 -21.64
CA PRO A 165 3.68 1.30 -22.47
C PRO A 165 3.39 -0.02 -21.75
N LEU A 166 2.89 -1.03 -22.49
CA LEU A 166 2.44 -2.31 -21.96
C LEU A 166 1.29 -2.17 -20.95
N SER A 167 0.36 -1.25 -21.21
CA SER A 167 -0.76 -0.91 -20.30
C SER A 167 -1.53 -2.13 -19.79
N GLN A 168 -1.77 -3.13 -20.64
CA GLN A 168 -2.49 -4.34 -20.24
C GLN A 168 -1.74 -5.14 -19.16
N ILE A 169 -0.41 -5.27 -19.32
CA ILE A 169 0.44 -5.98 -18.34
C ILE A 169 0.52 -5.18 -17.04
N MET A 170 0.77 -3.87 -17.13
CA MET A 170 0.85 -3.00 -15.97
C MET A 170 -0.49 -2.93 -15.23
N GLY A 171 -1.61 -2.89 -15.96
CA GLY A 171 -2.95 -2.96 -15.39
C GLY A 171 -3.21 -4.28 -14.66
N PHE A 172 -2.84 -5.40 -15.27
CA PHE A 172 -2.95 -6.71 -14.62
C PHE A 172 -2.14 -6.75 -13.31
N ILE A 173 -0.89 -6.28 -13.34
CA ILE A 173 -0.01 -6.24 -12.15
C ILE A 173 -0.63 -5.35 -11.07
N TRP A 174 -1.15 -4.17 -11.44
CA TRP A 174 -1.81 -3.27 -10.50
C TRP A 174 -3.02 -3.91 -9.81
N PHE A 175 -3.94 -4.50 -10.58
CA PHE A 175 -5.11 -5.13 -10.02
C PHE A 175 -4.79 -6.43 -9.27
N ALA A 176 -3.77 -7.17 -9.68
CA ALA A 176 -3.27 -8.33 -8.94
C ALA A 176 -2.72 -7.91 -7.57
N LEU A 177 -1.97 -6.80 -7.51
CA LEU A 177 -1.46 -6.22 -6.27
C LEU A 177 -2.62 -5.81 -5.35
N LEU A 178 -3.61 -5.06 -5.86
CA LEU A 178 -4.79 -4.66 -5.08
C LEU A 178 -5.59 -5.87 -4.58
N PHE A 179 -5.73 -6.90 -5.41
CA PHE A 179 -6.43 -8.12 -5.05
C PHE A 179 -5.72 -8.87 -3.93
N LEU A 180 -4.40 -9.04 -4.02
CA LEU A 180 -3.60 -9.69 -2.98
C LEU A 180 -3.65 -8.91 -1.67
N ALA A 181 -3.48 -7.59 -1.72
CA ALA A 181 -3.58 -6.72 -0.56
C ALA A 181 -4.98 -6.78 0.08
N GLY A 182 -6.03 -6.74 -0.74
CA GLY A 182 -7.41 -6.83 -0.27
C GLY A 182 -7.74 -8.16 0.40
N ILE A 183 -7.30 -9.28 -0.16
CA ILE A 183 -7.54 -10.62 0.43
C ILE A 183 -6.78 -10.80 1.73
N THR A 184 -5.49 -10.47 1.79
CA THR A 184 -4.70 -10.62 3.02
C THR A 184 -5.29 -9.78 4.15
N SER A 185 -5.71 -8.56 3.87
CA SER A 185 -6.37 -7.68 4.83
C SER A 185 -7.73 -8.23 5.25
N SER A 186 -8.55 -8.70 4.31
CA SER A 186 -9.90 -9.20 4.61
C SER A 186 -9.89 -10.48 5.46
N VAL A 187 -8.93 -11.37 5.22
CA VAL A 187 -8.72 -12.56 6.06
C VAL A 187 -8.30 -12.16 7.48
N SER A 188 -7.39 -11.17 7.61
CA SER A 188 -6.94 -10.68 8.90
C SER A 188 -8.05 -9.98 9.68
N LEU A 189 -8.89 -9.20 9.03
CA LEU A 189 -10.04 -8.54 9.66
C LEU A 189 -11.14 -9.50 10.13
N ALA A 190 -11.26 -10.66 9.49
CA ALA A 190 -12.22 -11.68 9.91
C ALA A 190 -11.75 -12.46 11.16
N GLN A 191 -10.44 -12.48 11.43
CA GLN A 191 -9.85 -13.33 12.47
C GLN A 191 -10.32 -13.00 13.90
N PRO A 192 -10.48 -11.72 14.33
CA PRO A 192 -11.02 -11.41 15.66
C PRO A 192 -12.42 -11.99 15.88
N ALA A 193 -13.30 -11.91 14.89
CA ALA A 193 -14.64 -12.45 14.99
C ALA A 193 -14.63 -14.00 15.11
N ILE A 194 -13.75 -14.66 14.38
CA ILE A 194 -13.60 -16.12 14.42
C ILE A 194 -12.98 -16.58 15.73
N ALA A 195 -12.01 -15.85 16.25
CA ALA A 195 -11.37 -16.19 17.53
C ALA A 195 -12.31 -16.03 18.74
N PHE A 196 -13.37 -15.25 18.59
CA PHE A 196 -14.38 -15.04 19.62
C PHE A 196 -15.47 -16.13 19.63
N LEU A 197 -15.70 -16.81 18.51
CA LEU A 197 -16.65 -17.92 18.37
C LEU A 197 -16.08 -19.25 18.85
#